data_a2636556f0b1203bb7dbd38da11e7080
#
_entry.id   a2636556f0b1203bb7dbd38da11e7080
#
_cell.length_a   1.000
_cell.length_b   1.000
_cell.length_c   1.000
_cell.angle_alpha   90.00
_cell.angle_beta   90.00
_cell.angle_gamma   90.00
#
_symmetry.space_group_name_H-M   'P 1'
#
loop_
_entity.id
_entity.type
_entity.pdbx_description
1 polymer ?
#
loop_
_entity_poly.entity_id
_entity_poly.type
_entity_poly.pdbx_seq_one_letter_code
_entity_poly.pdbx_strand_id
1 'polypeptide(L)'
;SERPSILEGTAEEMIEEAKSYIAKGAYGIDLLGYRYTGDAQHLNESIVSEVDAPICIAGSVNSFERLKELKRINPWSFTIGSAFFDNMFEGTFKEQINKVCDFMEEEYV
;
A
#
# COMPACT_ATOMS: atom_id res chain seq x y z
N SER A 1 -0.63 0.95 19.92
CA SER A 1 0.78 0.78 19.59
C SER A 1 1.03 1.11 18.12
N GLU A 2 2.19 1.58 17.86
CA GLU A 2 2.57 1.97 16.51
C GLU A 2 2.85 0.76 15.65
N ARG A 3 2.48 0.87 14.38
CA ARG A 3 2.84 -0.11 13.37
C ARG A 3 4.21 0.24 12.81
N PRO A 4 5.08 -0.74 12.61
CA PRO A 4 6.38 -0.45 12.01
C PRO A 4 6.25 0.06 10.57
N SER A 5 7.10 1.01 10.21
CA SER A 5 7.23 1.48 8.82
C SER A 5 8.58 1.02 8.28
N ILE A 6 8.58 0.44 7.10
CA ILE A 6 9.77 -0.16 6.51
C ILE A 6 10.05 0.52 5.16
N LEU A 7 11.21 1.17 5.03
CA LEU A 7 11.57 1.98 3.85
C LEU A 7 12.95 1.71 3.27
N GLU A 8 13.84 1.05 4.00
CA GLU A 8 15.23 0.90 3.60
C GLU A 8 15.68 -0.55 3.59
N GLY A 9 16.72 -0.83 2.81
CA GLY A 9 17.28 -2.16 2.70
C GLY A 9 16.85 -2.88 1.44
N THR A 10 17.18 -4.15 1.32
CA THR A 10 16.71 -4.97 0.21
C THR A 10 15.30 -5.46 0.50
N ALA A 11 14.58 -5.89 -0.54
CA ALA A 11 13.24 -6.44 -0.36
C ALA A 11 13.26 -7.66 0.58
N GLU A 12 14.26 -8.51 0.46
CA GLU A 12 14.42 -9.68 1.31
C GLU A 12 14.64 -9.32 2.77
N GLU A 13 15.46 -8.30 3.02
CA GLU A 13 15.70 -7.80 4.39
C GLU A 13 14.43 -7.22 5.00
N MET A 14 13.66 -6.50 4.21
CA MET A 14 12.39 -5.91 4.66
C MET A 14 11.35 -6.98 4.96
N ILE A 15 11.29 -8.03 4.15
CA ILE A 15 10.38 -9.15 4.38
C ILE A 15 10.71 -9.83 5.70
N GLU A 16 11.99 -10.10 5.93
CA GLU A 16 12.44 -10.73 7.20
C GLU A 16 12.18 -9.84 8.39
N GLU A 17 12.39 -8.53 8.25
CA GLU A 17 12.10 -7.57 9.30
C GLU A 17 10.62 -7.53 9.61
N ALA A 18 9.77 -7.51 8.60
CA ALA A 18 8.32 -7.55 8.76
C ALA A 18 7.87 -8.79 9.51
N LYS A 19 8.39 -9.95 9.12
CA LYS A 19 8.10 -11.21 9.80
C LYS A 19 8.54 -11.17 11.25
N SER A 20 9.69 -10.56 11.53
CA SER A 20 10.22 -10.40 12.88
C SER A 20 9.27 -9.56 13.75
N TYR A 21 8.75 -8.45 13.24
CA TYR A 21 7.79 -7.64 13.98
C TYR A 21 6.51 -8.40 14.30
N ILE A 22 6.01 -9.17 13.35
CA ILE A 22 4.81 -9.97 13.58
C ILE A 22 5.08 -11.04 14.63
N ALA A 23 6.24 -11.69 14.57
CA ALA A 23 6.64 -12.70 15.58
C ALA A 23 6.75 -12.09 16.98
N LYS A 24 7.08 -10.80 17.08
CA LYS A 24 7.18 -10.08 18.35
C LYS A 24 5.85 -9.53 18.84
N GLY A 25 4.76 -9.80 18.13
CA GLY A 25 3.42 -9.42 18.55
C GLY A 25 2.81 -8.21 17.87
N ALA A 26 3.43 -7.66 16.82
CA ALA A 26 2.81 -6.59 16.04
C ALA A 26 1.55 -7.14 15.36
N TYR A 27 0.48 -6.35 15.37
CA TYR A 27 -0.79 -6.76 14.77
C TYR A 27 -0.74 -6.76 13.25
N GLY A 28 -0.07 -5.76 12.68
CA GLY A 28 0.03 -5.58 11.25
C GLY A 28 1.13 -4.59 10.92
N ILE A 29 1.26 -4.24 9.65
CA ILE A 29 2.32 -3.36 9.17
C ILE A 29 1.76 -2.28 8.26
N ASP A 30 2.15 -1.03 8.50
CA ASP A 30 1.94 0.06 7.58
C ASP A 30 3.19 0.16 6.70
N LEU A 31 3.04 -0.15 5.42
CA LEU A 31 4.16 -0.18 4.48
C LEU A 31 4.12 1.04 3.57
N LEU A 32 5.15 1.87 3.63
CA LEU A 32 5.31 3.00 2.74
C LEU A 32 6.04 2.58 1.45
N GLY A 33 5.53 1.53 0.82
CA GLY A 33 6.23 0.85 -0.27
C GLY A 33 6.51 1.72 -1.49
N TYR A 34 5.60 2.65 -1.81
CA TYR A 34 5.83 3.54 -2.95
C TYR A 34 6.91 4.59 -2.71
N ARG A 35 7.40 4.69 -1.48
CA ARG A 35 8.53 5.57 -1.15
C ARG A 35 9.85 4.81 -1.11
N TYR A 36 9.80 3.51 -1.39
CA TYR A 36 11.01 2.71 -1.47
C TYR A 36 11.85 3.15 -2.66
N THR A 37 13.17 3.22 -2.49
CA THR A 37 14.09 3.67 -3.52
C THR A 37 14.42 2.60 -4.57
N GLY A 38 14.09 1.34 -4.29
CA GLY A 38 14.23 0.24 -5.24
C GLY A 38 12.94 -0.05 -5.99
N ASP A 39 12.71 -1.31 -6.29
CA ASP A 39 11.50 -1.75 -7.00
C ASP A 39 10.31 -1.82 -6.03
N ALA A 40 9.55 -0.73 -5.96
CA ALA A 40 8.41 -0.62 -5.06
C ALA A 40 7.32 -1.64 -5.36
N GLN A 41 7.06 -1.93 -6.63
CA GLN A 41 6.05 -2.91 -7.01
C GLN A 41 6.41 -4.30 -6.49
N HIS A 42 7.66 -4.71 -6.67
CA HIS A 42 8.15 -5.99 -6.17
C HIS A 42 8.08 -6.05 -4.64
N LEU A 43 8.48 -4.97 -3.97
CA LEU A 43 8.44 -4.92 -2.50
C LEU A 43 7.01 -5.06 -1.99
N ASN A 44 6.08 -4.29 -2.52
CA ASN A 44 4.68 -4.33 -2.08
C ASN A 44 4.07 -5.71 -2.30
N GLU A 45 4.28 -6.27 -3.47
CA GLU A 45 3.77 -7.60 -3.81
C GLU A 45 4.35 -8.68 -2.89
N SER A 46 5.65 -8.65 -2.68
CA SER A 46 6.33 -9.65 -1.85
C SER A 46 5.89 -9.57 -0.38
N ILE A 47 5.80 -8.37 0.18
CA ILE A 47 5.37 -8.21 1.57
C ILE A 47 3.93 -8.69 1.74
N VAL A 48 3.03 -8.31 0.84
CA VAL A 48 1.62 -8.73 0.92
C VAL A 48 1.48 -10.25 0.80
N SER A 49 2.26 -10.87 -0.06
CA SER A 49 2.15 -12.32 -0.31
C SER A 49 2.88 -13.18 0.72
N GLU A 50 3.98 -12.69 1.29
CA GLU A 50 4.84 -13.51 2.15
C GLU A 50 4.69 -13.26 3.63
N VAL A 51 4.14 -12.13 4.04
CA VAL A 51 3.93 -11.82 5.46
C VAL A 51 2.49 -12.18 5.84
N ASP A 52 2.34 -13.11 6.76
CA ASP A 52 1.02 -13.57 7.21
C ASP A 52 0.46 -12.64 8.28
N ALA A 53 0.05 -11.46 7.88
CA ALA A 53 -0.54 -10.47 8.76
C ALA A 53 -1.18 -9.35 7.93
N PRO A 54 -2.06 -8.52 8.52
CA PRO A 54 -2.63 -7.38 7.81
C PRO A 54 -1.55 -6.39 7.37
N ILE A 55 -1.51 -6.09 6.08
CA ILE A 55 -0.59 -5.12 5.50
C ILE A 55 -1.41 -3.95 4.95
N CYS A 56 -1.09 -2.75 5.42
CA CYS A 56 -1.68 -1.52 4.90
C CYS A 56 -0.63 -0.80 4.06
N ILE A 57 -0.93 -0.60 2.79
CA ILE A 57 -0.06 0.19 1.92
C ILE A 57 -0.40 1.67 2.14
N ALA A 58 0.55 2.42 2.67
CA ALA A 58 0.35 3.81 3.04
C ALA A 58 1.31 4.72 2.28
N GLY A 59 0.83 5.92 1.95
CA GLY A 59 1.63 6.94 1.31
C GLY A 59 1.78 6.78 -0.19
N SER A 60 1.70 7.89 -0.89
CA SER A 60 1.96 7.99 -2.33
C SER A 60 1.05 7.14 -3.24
N VAL A 61 -0.13 6.78 -2.78
CA VAL A 61 -1.16 6.18 -3.64
C VAL A 61 -1.87 7.34 -4.33
N ASN A 62 -1.39 7.73 -5.51
CA ASN A 62 -1.78 8.97 -6.15
C ASN A 62 -2.11 8.83 -7.64
N SER A 63 -2.35 7.64 -8.14
CA SER A 63 -2.70 7.42 -9.53
C SER A 63 -3.56 6.18 -9.70
N PHE A 64 -4.29 6.12 -10.81
CA PHE A 64 -5.06 4.94 -11.16
C PHE A 64 -4.16 3.74 -11.46
N GLU A 65 -2.95 3.97 -11.94
CA GLU A 65 -1.97 2.90 -12.15
C GLU A 65 -1.60 2.21 -10.84
N ARG A 66 -1.39 2.99 -9.77
CA ARG A 66 -1.12 2.43 -8.46
C ARG A 66 -2.33 1.74 -7.87
N LEU A 67 -3.52 2.27 -8.09
CA LEU A 67 -4.76 1.60 -7.67
C LEU A 67 -4.93 0.26 -8.38
N LYS A 68 -4.61 0.19 -9.67
CA LYS A 68 -4.67 -1.05 -10.44
C LYS A 68 -3.72 -2.09 -9.87
N GLU A 69 -2.50 -1.68 -9.52
CA GLU A 69 -1.53 -2.54 -8.87
C GLU A 69 -2.05 -3.04 -7.52
N LEU A 70 -2.64 -2.15 -6.71
CA LEU A 70 -3.19 -2.52 -5.42
C LEU A 70 -4.35 -3.52 -5.55
N LYS A 71 -5.17 -3.39 -6.56
CA LYS A 71 -6.22 -4.39 -6.84
C LYS A 71 -5.60 -5.76 -7.13
N ARG A 72 -4.51 -5.78 -7.87
CA ARG A 72 -3.82 -7.03 -8.24
C ARG A 72 -3.18 -7.71 -7.04
N ILE A 73 -2.46 -6.97 -6.21
CA ILE A 73 -1.77 -7.55 -5.05
C ILE A 73 -2.68 -7.74 -3.83
N ASN A 74 -3.79 -7.01 -3.80
CA ASN A 74 -4.84 -7.17 -2.81
C ASN A 74 -4.36 -7.10 -1.35
N PRO A 75 -3.75 -6.00 -0.90
CA PRO A 75 -3.37 -5.86 0.49
C PRO A 75 -4.61 -5.79 1.40
N TRP A 76 -4.41 -5.96 2.70
CA TRP A 76 -5.50 -5.83 3.66
C TRP A 76 -6.18 -4.46 3.58
N SER A 77 -5.40 -3.40 3.40
CA SER A 77 -5.94 -2.05 3.16
C SER A 77 -4.87 -1.15 2.53
N PHE A 78 -5.29 0.02 2.11
CA PHE A 78 -4.38 1.08 1.70
C PHE A 78 -4.99 2.43 2.09
N THR A 79 -4.16 3.48 2.12
CA THR A 79 -4.62 4.81 2.46
C THR A 79 -4.31 5.79 1.34
N ILE A 80 -5.18 6.79 1.19
CA ILE A 80 -4.96 7.91 0.29
C ILE A 80 -5.19 9.17 1.11
N GLY A 81 -4.21 10.07 1.11
CA GLY A 81 -4.34 11.33 1.84
C GLY A 81 -4.11 12.51 0.93
N SER A 82 -2.88 12.97 0.81
CA SER A 82 -2.54 14.19 0.07
C SER A 82 -2.98 14.15 -1.40
N ALA A 83 -3.10 12.97 -2.01
CA ALA A 83 -3.51 12.87 -3.41
C ALA A 83 -4.86 13.53 -3.70
N PHE A 84 -5.80 13.47 -2.76
CA PHE A 84 -7.10 14.12 -2.91
C PHE A 84 -6.97 15.64 -2.83
N PHE A 85 -6.14 16.13 -1.92
CA PHE A 85 -5.90 17.57 -1.76
C PHE A 85 -5.10 18.14 -2.94
N ASP A 86 -4.23 17.34 -3.53
CA ASP A 86 -3.43 17.72 -4.68
C ASP A 86 -4.14 17.50 -6.01
N ASN A 87 -5.41 17.11 -5.95
CA ASN A 87 -6.25 16.89 -7.14
C ASN A 87 -5.67 15.89 -8.14
N MET A 88 -5.00 14.87 -7.62
CA MET A 88 -4.34 13.86 -8.47
C MET A 88 -5.34 13.01 -9.27
N PHE A 89 -6.56 12.86 -8.76
CA PHE A 89 -7.62 12.10 -9.43
C PHE A 89 -8.59 12.98 -10.20
N GLU A 90 -8.37 14.29 -10.19
CA GLU A 90 -9.12 15.31 -10.93
C GLU A 90 -10.61 15.42 -10.57
N GLY A 91 -10.99 16.60 -10.12
CA GLY A 91 -12.37 16.90 -9.76
C GLY A 91 -12.46 17.47 -8.35
N THR A 92 -13.69 17.60 -7.87
CA THR A 92 -13.91 18.00 -6.47
C THR A 92 -13.45 16.87 -5.55
N PHE A 93 -13.34 17.15 -4.26
CA PHE A 93 -12.96 16.13 -3.29
C PHE A 93 -13.90 14.91 -3.38
N LYS A 94 -15.21 15.19 -3.42
CA LYS A 94 -16.23 14.13 -3.53
C LYS A 94 -16.12 13.34 -4.84
N GLU A 95 -15.90 14.06 -5.95
CA GLU A 95 -15.75 13.40 -7.25
C GLU A 95 -14.54 12.49 -7.30
N GLN A 96 -13.43 12.92 -6.72
CA GLN A 96 -12.22 12.10 -6.65
C GLN A 96 -12.43 10.85 -5.82
N ILE A 97 -13.08 10.98 -4.66
CA ILE A 97 -13.40 9.82 -3.82
C ILE A 97 -14.27 8.83 -4.58
N ASN A 98 -15.31 9.33 -5.27
CA ASN A 98 -16.20 8.47 -6.04
C ASN A 98 -15.46 7.76 -7.17
N LYS A 99 -14.56 8.45 -7.88
CA LYS A 99 -13.75 7.84 -8.93
C LYS A 99 -12.90 6.70 -8.41
N VAL A 100 -12.26 6.89 -7.25
CA VAL A 100 -11.43 5.86 -6.64
C VAL A 100 -12.27 4.67 -6.20
N CYS A 101 -13.38 4.92 -5.52
CA CYS A 101 -14.27 3.86 -5.06
C CYS A 101 -14.81 3.05 -6.24
N ASP A 102 -15.27 3.72 -7.29
CA ASP A 102 -15.79 3.04 -8.48
C ASP A 102 -14.71 2.19 -9.14
N PHE A 103 -13.50 2.73 -9.25
CA PHE A 103 -12.38 2.00 -9.82
C PHE A 103 -12.04 0.74 -9.02
N MET A 104 -12.05 0.86 -7.69
CA MET A 104 -11.71 -0.27 -6.82
C MET A 104 -12.79 -1.34 -6.79
N GLU A 105 -14.05 -0.97 -7.00
CA GLU A 105 -15.17 -1.91 -7.07
C GLU A 105 -15.30 -2.60 -8.42
N GLU A 106 -14.67 -2.04 -9.46
CA GLU A 106 -14.72 -2.60 -10.80
C GLU A 106 -14.05 -3.97 -10.84
N GLU A 107 -14.75 -4.95 -11.40
CA GLU A 107 -14.21 -6.31 -11.48
C GLU A 107 -13.26 -6.46 -12.68
N TYR A 108 -12.22 -7.24 -12.48
CA TYR A 108 -11.35 -7.65 -13.56
C TYR A 108 -11.97 -8.83 -14.28
N VAL A 109 -12.03 -8.68 -15.56
CA VAL A 109 -12.54 -9.74 -16.42
C VAL A 109 -11.38 -10.42 -17.12
#